data_91c3e015865a2d11755e9851ada37436
#
_entry.id   91c3e015865a2d11755e9851ada37436
#
_cell.length_a   1.000
_cell.length_b   1.000
_cell.length_c   1.000
_cell.angle_alpha   90.00
_cell.angle_beta   90.00
_cell.angle_gamma   90.00
#
_symmetry.space_group_name_H-M   'P 1'
#
loop_
_entity.id
_entity.type
_entity.pdbx_description
1 polymer ?
#
loop_
_entity_poly.entity_id
_entity_poly.type
_entity_poly.pdbx_seq_one_letter_code
_entity_poly.pdbx_strand_id
1 'polypeptide(L)'
;MEYRTLGRTGLRVSAVALGCEGFMHKRAEEVKADFDFAIGHGINFVDIYSSNPDLRADIGAALEGRRGEFIIQGHLCTVWENDQYLRTRDPQKSADSFERQLRQLRTDYLDVGMIHYVDAEADLRTVFDGPIIRLAQRLKAEGRIRSIGLSSHNPAVARMAVETGLVDVLMFSINPAYDLQPASENVDTLWADESYARTLHNVDPERERRYELCERTGVGIDVMKVYGGGDLLSEANSPFGRALTPVQCIEYA
;
A
#
# COMPACT_ATOMS: atom_id res chain seq x y z
N MET A 1 -3.61 17.64 -11.98
CA MET A 1 -3.61 16.24 -11.48
C MET A 1 -4.41 15.36 -12.43
N GLU A 2 -3.86 14.24 -12.84
CA GLU A 2 -4.57 13.19 -13.57
C GLU A 2 -5.35 12.31 -12.57
N TYR A 3 -6.53 11.81 -12.98
CA TYR A 3 -7.34 10.91 -12.18
C TYR A 3 -7.62 9.63 -12.94
N ARG A 4 -7.55 8.50 -12.25
CA ARG A 4 -7.82 7.16 -12.80
C ARG A 4 -8.88 6.45 -11.96
N THR A 5 -9.58 5.51 -12.57
CA THR A 5 -10.43 4.59 -11.80
C THR A 5 -9.57 3.47 -11.25
N LEU A 6 -9.62 3.25 -9.93
CA LEU A 6 -8.85 2.21 -9.25
C LEU A 6 -9.49 0.84 -9.54
N GLY A 7 -9.13 0.27 -10.68
CA GLY A 7 -9.66 -0.99 -11.15
C GLY A 7 -11.19 -1.05 -11.13
N ARG A 8 -11.75 -2.19 -10.73
CA ARG A 8 -13.19 -2.45 -10.64
C ARG A 8 -13.90 -1.83 -9.43
N THR A 9 -13.17 -1.12 -8.56
CA THR A 9 -13.74 -0.50 -7.35
C THR A 9 -14.69 0.66 -7.65
N GLY A 10 -14.56 1.28 -8.81
CA GLY A 10 -15.26 2.51 -9.17
C GLY A 10 -14.71 3.77 -8.49
N LEU A 11 -13.72 3.65 -7.62
CA LEU A 11 -13.08 4.79 -6.95
C LEU A 11 -12.24 5.60 -7.94
N ARG A 12 -12.49 6.89 -8.03
CA ARG A 12 -11.74 7.80 -8.88
C ARG A 12 -10.63 8.46 -8.07
N VAL A 13 -9.41 7.95 -8.22
CA VAL A 13 -8.22 8.36 -7.47
C VAL A 13 -7.31 9.27 -8.30
N SER A 14 -6.58 10.16 -7.63
CA SER A 14 -5.45 10.86 -8.25
C SER A 14 -4.35 9.87 -8.62
N ALA A 15 -3.71 10.06 -9.77
CA ALA A 15 -2.63 9.18 -10.25
C ALA A 15 -1.41 9.19 -9.31
N VAL A 16 -1.24 10.24 -8.53
CA VAL A 16 -0.26 10.31 -7.43
C VAL A 16 -1.02 10.27 -6.12
N ALA A 17 -0.65 9.34 -5.25
CA ALA A 17 -1.22 9.19 -3.91
C ALA A 17 -0.30 9.77 -2.84
N LEU A 18 -0.87 10.06 -1.66
CA LEU A 18 -0.15 10.51 -0.50
C LEU A 18 0.11 9.33 0.45
N GLY A 19 1.35 8.84 0.50
CA GLY A 19 1.79 7.86 1.47
C GLY A 19 2.16 8.52 2.80
N CYS A 20 1.56 8.05 3.90
CA CYS A 20 1.70 8.72 5.19
C CYS A 20 2.89 8.23 6.04
N GLU A 21 3.77 7.37 5.51
CA GLU A 21 4.97 6.92 6.24
C GLU A 21 5.89 8.08 6.61
N GLY A 22 6.08 9.02 5.69
CA GLY A 22 6.93 10.20 5.89
C GLY A 22 6.42 11.20 6.93
N PHE A 23 5.22 10.99 7.49
CA PHE A 23 4.66 11.84 8.54
C PHE A 23 5.03 11.39 9.95
N MET A 24 5.60 10.20 10.10
CA MET A 24 6.13 9.78 11.40
C MET A 24 7.15 10.81 11.90
N HIS A 25 6.98 11.25 13.15
CA HIS A 25 7.81 12.27 13.80
C HIS A 25 7.62 13.72 13.30
N LYS A 26 6.68 13.99 12.40
CA LYS A 26 6.25 15.36 12.09
C LYS A 26 5.31 15.88 13.17
N ARG A 27 5.26 17.21 13.33
CA ARG A 27 4.26 17.85 14.19
C ARG A 27 2.91 17.87 13.49
N ALA A 28 1.82 17.91 14.26
CA ALA A 28 0.45 17.91 13.73
C ALA A 28 0.21 19.04 12.71
N GLU A 29 0.81 20.23 12.94
CA GLU A 29 0.68 21.36 12.02
C GLU A 29 1.36 21.09 10.66
N GLU A 30 2.47 20.36 10.67
CA GLU A 30 3.19 19.97 9.44
C GLU A 30 2.39 18.93 8.66
N VAL A 31 1.83 17.94 9.37
CA VAL A 31 0.92 16.95 8.76
C VAL A 31 -0.26 17.66 8.11
N LYS A 32 -0.90 18.59 8.84
CA LYS A 32 -2.02 19.37 8.29
C LYS A 32 -1.62 20.18 7.07
N ALA A 33 -0.46 20.85 7.08
CA ALA A 33 0.03 21.64 5.96
C ALA A 33 0.28 20.77 4.72
N ASP A 34 0.84 19.56 4.88
CA ASP A 34 1.05 18.61 3.80
C ASP A 34 -0.28 18.12 3.20
N PHE A 35 -1.30 17.88 4.04
CA PHE A 35 -2.65 17.56 3.56
C PHE A 35 -3.31 18.73 2.81
N ASP A 36 -3.18 19.97 3.33
CA ASP A 36 -3.68 21.18 2.65
C ASP A 36 -3.00 21.37 1.28
N PHE A 37 -1.69 21.14 1.22
CA PHE A 37 -0.93 21.18 -0.03
C PHE A 37 -1.40 20.10 -1.00
N ALA A 38 -1.55 18.85 -0.54
CA ALA A 38 -2.01 17.75 -1.37
C ALA A 38 -3.39 18.02 -2.00
N ILE A 39 -4.36 18.49 -1.19
CA ILE A 39 -5.69 18.88 -1.70
C ILE A 39 -5.57 20.01 -2.72
N GLY A 40 -4.83 21.05 -2.40
CA GLY A 40 -4.63 22.21 -3.29
C GLY A 40 -4.05 21.82 -4.66
N HIS A 41 -3.39 20.66 -4.75
CA HIS A 41 -2.85 20.11 -5.99
C HIS A 41 -3.68 18.93 -6.57
N GLY A 42 -4.84 18.66 -5.99
CA GLY A 42 -5.78 17.65 -6.47
C GLY A 42 -5.41 16.20 -6.11
N ILE A 43 -4.56 15.98 -5.10
CA ILE A 43 -4.32 14.64 -4.55
C ILE A 43 -5.50 14.28 -3.64
N ASN A 44 -6.17 13.18 -3.95
CA ASN A 44 -7.33 12.70 -3.19
C ASN A 44 -7.20 11.27 -2.69
N PHE A 45 -6.08 10.59 -2.96
CA PHE A 45 -5.86 9.21 -2.50
C PHE A 45 -4.75 9.18 -1.45
N VAL A 46 -5.03 8.53 -0.32
CA VAL A 46 -4.18 8.55 0.87
C VAL A 46 -4.00 7.13 1.39
N ASP A 47 -2.75 6.71 1.58
CA ASP A 47 -2.41 5.43 2.21
C ASP A 47 -1.90 5.61 3.64
N ILE A 48 -2.50 4.87 4.59
CA ILE A 48 -2.20 4.92 6.02
C ILE A 48 -1.92 3.50 6.52
N TYR A 49 -0.70 3.00 6.30
CA TYR A 49 -0.34 1.65 6.75
C TYR A 49 0.00 1.58 8.23
N SER A 50 0.58 2.64 8.78
CA SER A 50 1.07 2.66 10.16
C SER A 50 -0.07 2.53 11.17
N SER A 51 0.19 1.75 12.22
CA SER A 51 -0.72 1.63 13.37
C SER A 51 -0.38 2.59 14.53
N ASN A 52 0.59 3.50 14.32
CA ASN A 52 0.96 4.52 15.30
C ASN A 52 -0.26 5.38 15.66
N PRO A 53 -0.64 5.46 16.96
CA PRO A 53 -1.87 6.15 17.37
C PRO A 53 -1.80 7.66 17.17
N ASP A 54 -0.65 8.28 17.44
CA ASP A 54 -0.48 9.73 17.35
C ASP A 54 -0.52 10.17 15.86
N LEU A 55 0.19 9.46 14.99
CA LEU A 55 0.14 9.70 13.56
C LEU A 55 -1.29 9.60 13.01
N ARG A 56 -2.03 8.56 13.39
CA ARG A 56 -3.44 8.41 12.96
C ARG A 56 -4.34 9.53 13.48
N ALA A 57 -4.10 10.00 14.72
CA ALA A 57 -4.86 11.09 15.30
C ALA A 57 -4.55 12.43 14.60
N ASP A 58 -3.29 12.69 14.26
CA ASP A 58 -2.88 13.89 13.53
C ASP A 58 -3.46 13.91 12.10
N ILE A 59 -3.43 12.76 11.41
CA ILE A 59 -4.10 12.61 10.12
C ILE A 59 -5.60 12.83 10.25
N GLY A 60 -6.25 12.24 11.29
CA GLY A 60 -7.67 12.44 11.55
C GLY A 60 -8.03 13.90 11.79
N ALA A 61 -7.17 14.65 12.48
CA ALA A 61 -7.33 16.09 12.66
C ALA A 61 -7.16 16.87 11.35
N ALA A 62 -6.20 16.46 10.50
CA ALA A 62 -6.03 17.07 9.18
C ALA A 62 -7.21 16.81 8.23
N LEU A 63 -7.92 15.70 8.40
CA LEU A 63 -9.09 15.30 7.61
C LEU A 63 -10.42 15.86 8.14
N GLU A 64 -10.42 16.53 9.30
CA GLU A 64 -11.66 17.01 9.94
C GLU A 64 -12.45 17.96 9.02
N GLY A 65 -13.73 17.66 8.84
CA GLY A 65 -14.62 18.39 7.93
C GLY A 65 -14.41 18.12 6.43
N ARG A 66 -13.42 17.31 6.05
CA ARG A 66 -13.00 17.07 4.67
C ARG A 66 -12.94 15.60 4.28
N ARG A 67 -13.46 14.70 5.12
CA ARG A 67 -13.40 13.25 4.87
C ARG A 67 -13.84 12.85 3.45
N GLY A 68 -14.85 13.53 2.93
CA GLY A 68 -15.41 13.26 1.59
C GLY A 68 -14.53 13.69 0.42
N GLU A 69 -13.48 14.47 0.66
CA GLU A 69 -12.50 14.88 -0.36
C GLU A 69 -11.43 13.82 -0.61
N PHE A 70 -11.32 12.83 0.29
CA PHE A 70 -10.30 11.80 0.24
C PHE A 70 -10.87 10.39 0.09
N ILE A 71 -10.16 9.61 -0.69
CA ILE A 71 -10.23 8.15 -0.72
C ILE A 71 -9.15 7.64 0.22
N ILE A 72 -9.54 6.98 1.30
CA ILE A 72 -8.63 6.54 2.36
C ILE A 72 -8.44 5.04 2.26
N GLN A 73 -7.19 4.63 2.09
CA GLN A 73 -6.71 3.28 2.24
C GLN A 73 -6.08 3.12 3.62
N GLY A 74 -6.60 2.20 4.41
CA GLY A 74 -6.05 1.87 5.71
C GLY A 74 -5.82 0.37 5.84
N HIS A 75 -4.89 -0.03 6.72
CA HIS A 75 -4.43 -1.40 6.77
C HIS A 75 -5.07 -2.20 7.91
N LEU A 76 -5.57 -3.38 7.57
CA LEU A 76 -5.90 -4.47 8.47
C LEU A 76 -4.60 -5.23 8.83
N CYS A 77 -4.65 -6.03 9.89
CA CYS A 77 -3.52 -6.86 10.31
C CYS A 77 -2.30 -6.08 10.80
N THR A 78 -2.48 -4.81 11.17
CA THR A 78 -1.46 -3.98 11.82
C THR A 78 -1.92 -3.62 13.23
N VAL A 79 -1.04 -3.70 14.20
CA VAL A 79 -1.30 -3.35 15.61
C VAL A 79 -0.18 -2.48 16.16
N TRP A 80 -0.48 -1.74 17.22
CA TRP A 80 0.50 -0.97 17.98
C TRP A 80 0.56 -1.54 19.38
N GLU A 81 1.66 -2.17 19.71
CA GLU A 81 1.90 -2.80 21.02
C GLU A 81 3.33 -2.47 21.49
N ASN A 82 3.49 -2.12 22.74
CA ASN A 82 4.79 -1.75 23.33
C ASN A 82 5.53 -0.65 22.56
N ASP A 83 4.80 0.37 22.15
CA ASP A 83 5.30 1.50 21.35
C ASP A 83 5.94 1.09 20.00
N GLN A 84 5.49 -0.03 19.46
CA GLN A 84 5.98 -0.56 18.20
C GLN A 84 4.84 -0.97 17.27
N TYR A 85 5.09 -0.79 15.98
CA TYR A 85 4.31 -1.38 14.94
C TYR A 85 4.58 -2.88 14.85
N LEU A 86 3.51 -3.68 14.81
CA LEU A 86 3.58 -5.13 14.63
C LEU A 86 2.54 -5.59 13.61
N ARG A 87 2.84 -6.70 12.91
CA ARG A 87 1.88 -7.43 12.10
C ARG A 87 1.17 -8.49 12.92
N THR A 88 -0.09 -8.75 12.60
CA THR A 88 -0.86 -9.81 13.24
C THR A 88 -1.72 -10.57 12.23
N ARG A 89 -1.93 -11.87 12.47
CA ARG A 89 -2.96 -12.67 11.79
C ARG A 89 -4.07 -13.10 12.75
N ASP A 90 -4.05 -12.57 13.98
CA ASP A 90 -5.15 -12.71 14.92
C ASP A 90 -6.32 -11.82 14.48
N PRO A 91 -7.51 -12.40 14.18
CA PRO A 91 -8.64 -11.63 13.68
C PRO A 91 -9.22 -10.66 14.72
N GLN A 92 -9.14 -10.98 16.01
CA GLN A 92 -9.64 -10.10 17.06
C GLN A 92 -8.71 -8.90 17.23
N LYS A 93 -7.40 -9.11 17.30
CA LYS A 93 -6.43 -8.02 17.35
C LYS A 93 -6.53 -7.11 16.12
N SER A 94 -6.73 -7.69 14.92
CA SER A 94 -6.92 -6.95 13.69
C SER A 94 -8.20 -6.12 13.73
N ALA A 95 -9.33 -6.68 14.18
CA ALA A 95 -10.60 -5.98 14.32
C ALA A 95 -10.50 -4.83 15.33
N ASP A 96 -9.93 -5.07 16.51
CA ASP A 96 -9.75 -4.04 17.54
C ASP A 96 -8.86 -2.89 17.05
N SER A 97 -7.80 -3.20 16.30
CA SER A 97 -6.93 -2.20 15.71
C SER A 97 -7.65 -1.39 14.63
N PHE A 98 -8.48 -2.04 13.81
CA PHE A 98 -9.32 -1.37 12.81
C PHE A 98 -10.32 -0.40 13.45
N GLU A 99 -10.98 -0.81 14.53
CA GLU A 99 -11.91 0.07 15.26
C GLU A 99 -11.18 1.28 15.88
N ARG A 100 -9.97 1.08 16.40
CA ARG A 100 -9.12 2.19 16.85
C ARG A 100 -8.75 3.12 15.71
N GLN A 101 -8.37 2.56 14.55
CA GLN A 101 -8.03 3.32 13.35
C GLN A 101 -9.17 4.24 12.93
N LEU A 102 -10.40 3.74 12.84
CA LEU A 102 -11.56 4.56 12.47
C LEU A 102 -11.78 5.72 13.46
N ARG A 103 -11.69 5.44 14.77
CA ARG A 103 -11.83 6.50 15.80
C ARG A 103 -10.74 7.56 15.69
N GLN A 104 -9.47 7.16 15.48
CA GLN A 104 -8.33 8.06 15.35
C GLN A 104 -8.46 8.91 14.10
N LEU A 105 -8.87 8.31 12.98
CA LEU A 105 -9.09 9.00 11.71
C LEU A 105 -10.42 9.80 11.66
N ARG A 106 -11.24 9.73 12.73
CA ARG A 106 -12.54 10.42 12.83
C ARG A 106 -13.47 10.10 11.66
N THR A 107 -13.54 8.82 11.31
CA THR A 107 -14.37 8.32 10.20
C THR A 107 -15.06 7.02 10.58
N ASP A 108 -16.18 6.71 9.91
CA ASP A 108 -16.94 5.48 10.13
C ASP A 108 -16.56 4.37 9.16
N TYR A 109 -15.79 4.69 8.12
CA TYR A 109 -15.40 3.74 7.07
C TYR A 109 -14.05 4.10 6.43
N LEU A 110 -13.45 3.10 5.78
CA LEU A 110 -12.34 3.27 4.83
C LEU A 110 -12.81 2.90 3.42
N ASP A 111 -12.21 3.52 2.41
CA ASP A 111 -12.51 3.18 1.01
C ASP A 111 -11.82 1.87 0.61
N VAL A 112 -10.60 1.64 1.09
CA VAL A 112 -9.89 0.38 0.92
C VAL A 112 -9.41 -0.14 2.27
N GLY A 113 -9.82 -1.36 2.62
CA GLY A 113 -9.27 -2.12 3.75
C GLY A 113 -8.17 -3.06 3.25
N MET A 114 -6.92 -2.67 3.45
CA MET A 114 -5.75 -3.37 2.91
C MET A 114 -5.28 -4.46 3.87
N ILE A 115 -5.30 -5.73 3.46
CA ILE A 115 -4.67 -6.83 4.21
C ILE A 115 -3.15 -6.65 4.08
N HIS A 116 -2.50 -6.34 5.20
CA HIS A 116 -1.13 -5.86 5.20
C HIS A 116 -0.10 -6.96 5.08
N TYR A 117 0.84 -6.77 4.16
CA TYR A 117 2.13 -7.44 4.00
C TYR A 117 2.01 -8.97 3.95
N VAL A 118 1.68 -9.50 2.79
CA VAL A 118 1.58 -10.94 2.53
C VAL A 118 2.60 -11.30 1.43
N ASP A 119 3.77 -11.80 1.82
CA ASP A 119 4.89 -12.09 0.91
C ASP A 119 5.26 -13.58 0.82
N ALA A 120 4.77 -14.41 1.76
CA ALA A 120 4.98 -15.83 1.76
C ALA A 120 3.70 -16.60 1.40
N GLU A 121 3.84 -17.70 0.66
CA GLU A 121 2.70 -18.55 0.27
C GLU A 121 1.97 -19.13 1.50
N ALA A 122 2.71 -19.51 2.53
CA ALA A 122 2.14 -20.02 3.78
C ALA A 122 1.29 -18.96 4.50
N ASP A 123 1.72 -17.69 4.46
CA ASP A 123 0.97 -16.58 5.03
C ASP A 123 -0.27 -16.26 4.18
N LEU A 124 -0.16 -16.34 2.85
CA LEU A 124 -1.30 -16.21 1.96
C LEU A 124 -2.41 -17.22 2.30
N ARG A 125 -2.04 -18.50 2.49
CA ARG A 125 -2.99 -19.54 2.91
C ARG A 125 -3.59 -19.24 4.28
N THR A 126 -2.79 -18.77 5.25
CA THR A 126 -3.28 -18.36 6.57
C THR A 126 -4.33 -17.26 6.46
N VAL A 127 -4.14 -16.31 5.55
CA VAL A 127 -5.09 -15.21 5.30
C VAL A 127 -6.36 -15.71 4.61
N PHE A 128 -6.24 -16.42 3.48
CA PHE A 128 -7.38 -16.74 2.60
C PHE A 128 -8.17 -17.99 3.02
N ASP A 129 -7.52 -18.97 3.64
CA ASP A 129 -8.23 -20.13 4.23
C ASP A 129 -8.69 -19.84 5.66
N GLY A 130 -8.15 -18.79 6.26
CA GLY A 130 -8.28 -18.43 7.66
C GLY A 130 -9.37 -17.39 7.98
N PRO A 131 -9.35 -16.85 9.21
CA PRO A 131 -10.36 -15.90 9.67
C PRO A 131 -10.13 -14.47 9.17
N ILE A 132 -8.95 -14.12 8.66
CA ILE A 132 -8.62 -12.75 8.23
C ILE A 132 -9.44 -12.35 7.01
N ILE A 133 -9.53 -13.20 5.98
CA ILE A 133 -10.35 -12.89 4.81
C ILE A 133 -11.83 -12.77 5.19
N ARG A 134 -12.32 -13.62 6.10
CA ARG A 134 -13.70 -13.53 6.61
C ARG A 134 -13.96 -12.22 7.36
N LEU A 135 -12.97 -11.73 8.13
CA LEU A 135 -13.04 -10.41 8.76
C LEU A 135 -13.17 -9.32 7.70
N ALA A 136 -12.31 -9.31 6.68
CA ALA A 136 -12.35 -8.32 5.61
C ALA A 136 -13.70 -8.35 4.85
N GLN A 137 -14.21 -9.54 4.52
CA GLN A 137 -15.51 -9.72 3.87
C GLN A 137 -16.67 -9.20 4.75
N ARG A 138 -16.64 -9.48 6.06
CA ARG A 138 -17.63 -8.96 7.01
C ARG A 138 -17.60 -7.43 7.06
N LEU A 139 -16.42 -6.83 7.21
CA LEU A 139 -16.26 -5.36 7.22
C LEU A 139 -16.76 -4.74 5.91
N LYS A 140 -16.56 -5.41 4.77
CA LYS A 140 -17.10 -4.95 3.47
C LYS A 140 -18.62 -5.06 3.44
N ALA A 141 -19.20 -6.14 3.90
CA ALA A 141 -20.65 -6.33 3.97
C ALA A 141 -21.35 -5.32 4.92
N GLU A 142 -20.66 -4.93 6.01
CA GLU A 142 -21.12 -3.91 6.97
C GLU A 142 -20.90 -2.47 6.47
N GLY A 143 -20.26 -2.29 5.31
CA GLY A 143 -19.93 -0.96 4.76
C GLY A 143 -18.82 -0.23 5.49
N ARG A 144 -18.06 -0.95 6.37
CA ARG A 144 -16.92 -0.40 7.12
C ARG A 144 -15.67 -0.26 6.25
N ILE A 145 -15.55 -1.06 5.20
CA ILE A 145 -14.65 -0.88 4.08
C ILE A 145 -15.44 -1.03 2.78
N ARG A 146 -15.09 -0.30 1.74
CA ARG A 146 -15.76 -0.40 0.43
C ARG A 146 -15.11 -1.46 -0.47
N SER A 147 -13.81 -1.62 -0.36
CA SER A 147 -13.01 -2.56 -1.17
C SER A 147 -12.02 -3.31 -0.29
N ILE A 148 -11.72 -4.56 -0.68
CA ILE A 148 -10.68 -5.37 -0.04
C ILE A 148 -9.39 -5.22 -0.83
N GLY A 149 -8.34 -4.76 -0.17
CA GLY A 149 -7.00 -4.71 -0.72
C GLY A 149 -6.08 -5.75 -0.11
N LEU A 150 -4.94 -5.98 -0.77
CA LEU A 150 -3.83 -6.76 -0.24
C LEU A 150 -2.51 -6.10 -0.63
N SER A 151 -1.56 -5.97 0.31
CA SER A 151 -0.22 -5.50 0.01
C SER A 151 0.79 -6.64 -0.01
N SER A 152 1.64 -6.66 -1.04
CA SER A 152 2.72 -7.63 -1.21
C SER A 152 3.91 -7.03 -1.94
N HIS A 153 5.10 -7.58 -1.68
CA HIS A 153 6.32 -7.30 -2.43
C HIS A 153 6.70 -8.49 -3.35
N ASN A 154 6.11 -9.67 -3.11
CA ASN A 154 6.37 -10.88 -3.86
C ASN A 154 5.38 -11.03 -5.03
N PRO A 155 5.83 -10.94 -6.29
CA PRO A 155 4.92 -10.99 -7.44
C PRO A 155 4.15 -12.30 -7.57
N ALA A 156 4.73 -13.43 -7.18
CA ALA A 156 4.05 -14.73 -7.23
C ALA A 156 2.91 -14.79 -6.21
N VAL A 157 3.14 -14.37 -4.98
CA VAL A 157 2.12 -14.32 -3.91
C VAL A 157 1.03 -13.29 -4.24
N ALA A 158 1.42 -12.13 -4.76
CA ALA A 158 0.47 -11.12 -5.22
C ALA A 158 -0.44 -11.66 -6.33
N ARG A 159 0.11 -12.38 -7.32
CA ARG A 159 -0.67 -13.04 -8.37
C ARG A 159 -1.64 -14.06 -7.80
N MET A 160 -1.17 -14.95 -6.91
CA MET A 160 -2.03 -15.94 -6.24
C MET A 160 -3.18 -15.27 -5.47
N ALA A 161 -2.92 -14.15 -4.80
CA ALA A 161 -3.96 -13.39 -4.11
C ALA A 161 -5.04 -12.86 -5.08
N VAL A 162 -4.64 -12.31 -6.22
CA VAL A 162 -5.56 -11.84 -7.27
C VAL A 162 -6.38 -13.00 -7.86
N GLU A 163 -5.76 -14.16 -8.07
CA GLU A 163 -6.41 -15.38 -8.59
C GLU A 163 -7.56 -15.88 -7.68
N THR A 164 -7.55 -15.55 -6.39
CA THR A 164 -8.67 -15.87 -5.48
C THR A 164 -9.99 -15.18 -5.88
N GLY A 165 -9.93 -14.09 -6.64
CA GLY A 165 -11.07 -13.24 -7.00
C GLY A 165 -11.63 -12.39 -5.86
N LEU A 166 -11.03 -12.45 -4.67
CA LEU A 166 -11.49 -11.76 -3.46
C LEU A 166 -10.83 -10.38 -3.24
N VAL A 167 -9.75 -10.08 -3.96
CA VAL A 167 -8.99 -8.83 -3.87
C VAL A 167 -9.49 -7.85 -4.93
N ASP A 168 -9.85 -6.63 -4.51
CA ASP A 168 -10.28 -5.55 -5.39
C ASP A 168 -9.12 -4.60 -5.75
N VAL A 169 -8.14 -4.45 -4.83
CA VAL A 169 -6.97 -3.58 -4.96
C VAL A 169 -5.71 -4.33 -4.53
N LEU A 170 -4.68 -4.28 -5.36
CA LEU A 170 -3.36 -4.80 -5.04
C LEU A 170 -2.39 -3.63 -4.83
N MET A 171 -1.86 -3.47 -3.60
CA MET A 171 -0.72 -2.60 -3.37
C MET A 171 0.57 -3.36 -3.62
N PHE A 172 1.39 -2.86 -4.53
CA PHE A 172 2.59 -3.57 -4.95
C PHE A 172 3.78 -2.63 -5.14
N SER A 173 4.99 -3.13 -4.87
CA SER A 173 6.22 -2.37 -5.07
C SER A 173 6.62 -2.36 -6.54
N ILE A 174 6.55 -1.18 -7.16
CA ILE A 174 6.88 -0.98 -8.58
C ILE A 174 7.89 0.15 -8.71
N ASN A 175 9.01 -0.14 -9.32
CA ASN A 175 10.01 0.81 -9.78
C ASN A 175 10.97 0.12 -10.76
N PRO A 176 11.78 0.84 -11.52
CA PRO A 176 12.62 0.25 -12.56
C PRO A 176 13.67 -0.74 -12.03
N ALA A 177 14.05 -0.69 -10.75
CA ALA A 177 14.98 -1.64 -10.16
C ALA A 177 14.26 -2.91 -9.68
N TYR A 178 13.16 -2.76 -8.96
CA TYR A 178 12.42 -3.90 -8.40
C TYR A 178 11.77 -4.76 -9.48
N ASP A 179 11.36 -4.17 -10.60
CA ASP A 179 10.74 -4.91 -11.70
C ASP A 179 11.73 -5.85 -12.41
N LEU A 180 13.01 -5.68 -12.21
CA LEU A 180 14.03 -6.62 -12.67
C LEU A 180 14.21 -7.83 -11.73
N GLN A 181 13.68 -7.79 -10.51
CA GLN A 181 13.92 -8.83 -9.50
C GLN A 181 12.89 -9.95 -9.55
N PRO A 182 13.32 -11.21 -9.46
CA PRO A 182 12.44 -12.36 -9.41
C PRO A 182 11.60 -12.38 -8.13
N ALA A 183 10.58 -13.25 -8.13
CA ALA A 183 9.78 -13.51 -6.95
C ALA A 183 10.65 -14.03 -5.79
N SER A 184 10.43 -13.49 -4.60
CA SER A 184 11.09 -13.91 -3.36
C SER A 184 10.17 -13.68 -2.15
N GLU A 185 10.19 -14.61 -1.21
CA GLU A 185 9.54 -14.44 0.10
C GLU A 185 10.37 -13.54 1.04
N ASN A 186 11.63 -13.34 0.73
CA ASN A 186 12.50 -12.41 1.45
C ASN A 186 12.49 -11.05 0.73
N VAL A 187 11.84 -10.07 1.34
CA VAL A 187 11.74 -8.71 0.81
C VAL A 187 13.10 -8.01 0.70
N ASP A 188 14.09 -8.40 1.52
CA ASP A 188 15.42 -7.79 1.49
C ASP A 188 16.15 -8.01 0.15
N THR A 189 15.73 -9.01 -0.63
CA THR A 189 16.28 -9.22 -1.99
C THR A 189 15.97 -8.06 -2.95
N LEU A 190 15.01 -7.20 -2.64
CA LEU A 190 14.67 -6.05 -3.49
C LEU A 190 15.71 -4.92 -3.41
N TRP A 191 16.51 -4.87 -2.33
CA TRP A 191 17.51 -3.82 -2.11
C TRP A 191 18.91 -4.34 -1.76
N ALA A 192 19.11 -5.66 -1.71
CA ALA A 192 20.41 -6.24 -1.47
C ALA A 192 21.33 -6.05 -2.70
N ASP A 193 22.55 -5.58 -2.49
CA ASP A 193 23.53 -5.33 -3.57
C ASP A 193 23.78 -6.57 -4.41
N GLU A 194 23.80 -7.75 -3.80
CA GLU A 194 24.02 -9.04 -4.47
C GLU A 194 22.93 -9.34 -5.50
N SER A 195 21.73 -8.84 -5.29
CA SER A 195 20.60 -9.03 -6.22
C SER A 195 20.81 -8.29 -7.55
N TYR A 196 21.64 -7.24 -7.55
CA TYR A 196 21.98 -6.42 -8.72
C TYR A 196 23.37 -6.71 -9.26
N ALA A 197 24.14 -7.62 -8.64
CA ALA A 197 25.47 -8.00 -9.12
C ALA A 197 25.46 -8.76 -10.46
N ARG A 198 24.31 -9.32 -10.83
CA ARG A 198 24.08 -9.97 -12.12
C ARG A 198 23.42 -9.00 -13.12
N THR A 199 23.69 -9.20 -14.40
CA THR A 199 23.03 -8.42 -15.45
C THR A 199 21.57 -8.83 -15.55
N LEU A 200 20.68 -7.89 -15.27
CA LEU A 200 19.22 -8.02 -15.40
C LEU A 200 18.78 -7.17 -16.58
N HIS A 201 17.95 -7.69 -17.46
CA HIS A 201 17.64 -7.01 -18.73
C HIS A 201 16.17 -6.84 -18.93
N ASN A 202 15.23 -7.24 -18.38
CA ASN A 202 13.80 -7.06 -18.65
C ASN A 202 13.01 -7.11 -17.34
N VAL A 203 11.78 -6.68 -17.39
CA VAL A 203 10.82 -6.95 -16.31
C VAL A 203 10.78 -8.45 -16.07
N ASP A 204 10.81 -8.85 -14.79
CA ASP A 204 10.72 -10.26 -14.42
C ASP A 204 9.38 -10.85 -14.92
N PRO A 205 9.38 -12.03 -15.54
CA PRO A 205 8.17 -12.61 -16.13
C PRO A 205 7.01 -12.85 -15.13
N GLU A 206 7.32 -13.06 -13.84
CA GLU A 206 6.27 -13.22 -12.82
C GLU A 206 5.60 -11.87 -12.50
N ARG A 207 6.36 -10.77 -12.55
CA ARG A 207 5.83 -9.42 -12.41
C ARG A 207 4.95 -9.05 -13.60
N GLU A 208 5.38 -9.36 -14.81
CA GLU A 208 4.64 -9.14 -16.04
C GLU A 208 3.29 -9.89 -16.03
N ARG A 209 3.30 -11.19 -15.71
CA ARG A 209 2.06 -11.99 -15.56
C ARG A 209 1.09 -11.41 -14.54
N ARG A 210 1.60 -10.85 -13.45
CA ARG A 210 0.78 -10.20 -12.42
C ARG A 210 0.12 -8.93 -12.96
N TYR A 211 0.86 -8.10 -13.73
CA TYR A 211 0.29 -6.90 -14.37
C TYR A 211 -0.85 -7.29 -15.33
N GLU A 212 -0.61 -8.25 -16.20
CA GLU A 212 -1.62 -8.76 -17.14
C GLU A 212 -2.85 -9.34 -16.41
N LEU A 213 -2.64 -10.03 -15.30
CA LEU A 213 -3.74 -10.58 -14.51
C LEU A 213 -4.59 -9.48 -13.88
N CYS A 214 -3.98 -8.47 -13.28
CA CYS A 214 -4.71 -7.33 -12.71
C CYS A 214 -5.52 -6.59 -13.78
N GLU A 215 -4.94 -6.35 -14.95
CA GLU A 215 -5.66 -5.74 -16.08
C GLU A 215 -6.86 -6.58 -16.49
N ARG A 216 -6.65 -7.88 -16.76
CA ARG A 216 -7.71 -8.81 -17.19
C ARG A 216 -8.84 -8.97 -16.17
N THR A 217 -8.53 -8.94 -14.88
CA THR A 217 -9.52 -9.13 -13.80
C THR A 217 -10.11 -7.82 -13.29
N GLY A 218 -9.56 -6.69 -13.72
CA GLY A 218 -9.96 -5.36 -13.26
C GLY A 218 -9.55 -5.07 -11.82
N VAL A 219 -8.56 -5.77 -11.27
CA VAL A 219 -8.00 -5.45 -9.94
C VAL A 219 -7.17 -4.17 -10.06
N GLY A 220 -7.49 -3.16 -9.24
CA GLY A 220 -6.73 -1.90 -9.22
C GLY A 220 -5.32 -2.12 -8.64
N ILE A 221 -4.32 -1.48 -9.24
CA ILE A 221 -2.96 -1.48 -8.66
C ILE A 221 -2.71 -0.13 -8.00
N ASP A 222 -2.34 -0.18 -6.71
CA ASP A 222 -1.76 0.93 -5.98
C ASP A 222 -0.25 0.70 -5.83
N VAL A 223 0.55 1.71 -6.17
CA VAL A 223 2.00 1.54 -6.26
C VAL A 223 2.69 2.06 -5.01
N MET A 224 3.44 1.19 -4.35
CA MET A 224 4.37 1.56 -3.27
C MET A 224 5.83 1.46 -3.72
N LYS A 225 6.74 2.07 -2.94
CA LYS A 225 8.20 2.00 -3.14
C LYS A 225 8.68 2.57 -4.48
N VAL A 226 7.99 3.55 -5.02
CA VAL A 226 8.31 4.22 -6.29
C VAL A 226 9.77 4.68 -6.37
N TYR A 227 10.33 5.10 -5.24
CA TYR A 227 11.72 5.59 -5.14
C TYR A 227 12.71 4.53 -4.66
N GLY A 228 12.28 3.25 -4.50
CA GLY A 228 13.16 2.19 -3.98
C GLY A 228 13.67 2.45 -2.56
N GLY A 229 12.83 3.00 -1.68
CA GLY A 229 13.26 3.42 -0.34
C GLY A 229 14.12 4.70 -0.32
N GLY A 230 14.30 5.35 -1.46
CA GLY A 230 15.18 6.51 -1.65
C GLY A 230 16.44 6.19 -2.45
N ASP A 231 16.80 4.91 -2.61
CA ASP A 231 18.02 4.49 -3.29
C ASP A 231 18.08 4.95 -4.74
N LEU A 232 16.95 4.94 -5.45
CA LEU A 232 16.89 5.40 -6.84
C LEU A 232 17.19 6.89 -7.00
N LEU A 233 17.05 7.69 -5.95
CA LEU A 233 17.32 9.13 -5.94
C LEU A 233 18.78 9.46 -5.57
N SER A 234 19.60 8.44 -5.26
CA SER A 234 21.00 8.57 -4.88
C SER A 234 21.91 7.95 -5.94
N GLU A 235 22.91 8.70 -6.41
CA GLU A 235 23.89 8.15 -7.34
C GLU A 235 24.72 7.01 -6.73
N ALA A 236 24.97 7.09 -5.43
CA ALA A 236 25.76 6.08 -4.71
C ALA A 236 25.00 4.77 -4.48
N ASN A 237 23.66 4.83 -4.33
CA ASN A 237 22.84 3.67 -3.95
C ASN A 237 22.08 3.09 -5.15
N SER A 238 21.89 3.88 -6.20
CA SER A 238 21.12 3.43 -7.38
C SER A 238 21.84 2.28 -8.10
N PRO A 239 21.15 1.14 -8.34
CA PRO A 239 21.75 0.01 -9.07
C PRO A 239 22.07 0.34 -10.53
N PHE A 240 21.63 1.51 -11.01
CA PHE A 240 21.93 2.01 -12.37
C PHE A 240 23.20 2.86 -12.45
N GLY A 241 23.94 3.03 -11.35
CA GLY A 241 25.15 3.88 -11.27
C GLY A 241 24.87 5.37 -11.51
N ARG A 242 23.62 5.79 -11.36
CA ARG A 242 23.15 7.20 -11.47
C ARG A 242 21.86 7.39 -10.70
N ALA A 243 21.65 8.59 -10.17
CA ALA A 243 20.37 8.97 -9.59
C ALA A 243 19.28 9.15 -10.68
N LEU A 244 18.07 8.72 -10.37
CA LEU A 244 16.87 9.08 -11.12
C LEU A 244 16.21 10.29 -10.47
N THR A 245 15.45 11.05 -11.25
CA THR A 245 14.62 12.12 -10.70
C THR A 245 13.32 11.56 -10.13
N PRO A 246 12.68 12.22 -9.15
CA PRO A 246 11.37 11.82 -8.65
C PRO A 246 10.32 11.67 -9.76
N VAL A 247 10.37 12.55 -10.77
CA VAL A 247 9.43 12.51 -11.91
C VAL A 247 9.62 11.23 -12.73
N GLN A 248 10.87 10.86 -13.06
CA GLN A 248 11.16 9.63 -13.79
C GLN A 248 10.66 8.38 -13.06
N CYS A 249 10.82 8.35 -11.72
CA CYS A 249 10.33 7.23 -10.92
C CYS A 249 8.79 7.14 -10.92
N ILE A 250 8.10 8.29 -10.83
CA ILE A 250 6.63 8.35 -10.85
C ILE A 250 6.08 8.02 -12.24
N GLU A 251 6.72 8.51 -13.30
CA GLU A 251 6.31 8.22 -14.69
C GLU A 251 6.50 6.76 -15.08
N TYR A 252 7.48 6.08 -14.47
CA TYR A 252 7.68 4.65 -14.66
C TYR A 252 6.56 3.83 -14.00
N ALA A 253 6.14 4.21 -12.81
CA ALA A 253 5.20 3.49 -11.97
C ALA A 253 3.74 3.75 -12.35
#